data_f0d303f8368973b40b82c6c3a55ce372
#
_entry.id   f0d303f8368973b40b82c6c3a55ce372
#
_cell.length_a   1.000
_cell.length_b   1.000
_cell.length_c   1.000
_cell.angle_alpha   90.00
_cell.angle_beta   90.00
_cell.angle_gamma   90.00
#
_symmetry.space_group_name_H-M   'P 1'
#
loop_
_entity.id
_entity.type
_entity.pdbx_description
1 polymer ?
#
loop_
_entity_poly.entity_id
_entity_poly.type
_entity_poly.pdbx_seq_one_letter_code
_entity_poly.pdbx_strand_id
1 'polypeptide(L)'
;MNVLHDHEACATRAEVLLVLLPGAHMAPEELQREGFVQAVRRRGLAVDMALVDSHLGYVYDGSLFERLHQDVLAPARAQGWQRIWLAGISLGGYAAMGYAMRNPGMVEGIFTIAPYLGRQPLVQEIASARAQGRSLQQWLAGSQPRNDIDTDHALWRWLVQRPQDGPALHLAYGVDDRFAAGHALMAQTLPAARVSTAPGGHDWPPWRTLWAQWLDQGLLPQRCRT
;
A
#
# COMPACT_ATOMS: atom_id res chain seq x y z
N MET A 1 6.64 15.28 7.21
CA MET A 1 6.89 13.91 7.70
C MET A 1 8.38 13.67 7.83
N ASN A 2 8.82 12.92 8.84
CA ASN A 2 10.22 12.46 8.90
C ASN A 2 10.38 11.28 7.91
N VAL A 3 11.56 11.23 7.27
CA VAL A 3 11.87 10.20 6.28
C VAL A 3 13.29 9.68 6.54
N LEU A 4 13.40 8.35 6.67
CA LEU A 4 14.69 7.69 6.65
C LEU A 4 14.98 7.23 5.23
N HIS A 5 16.14 7.63 4.71
CA HIS A 5 16.55 7.24 3.37
C HIS A 5 17.55 6.08 3.41
N ASP A 6 17.40 5.15 2.49
CA ASP A 6 18.37 4.10 2.21
C ASP A 6 18.63 4.09 0.70
N HIS A 7 19.86 4.36 0.29
CA HIS A 7 20.24 4.51 -1.12
C HIS A 7 20.96 3.26 -1.62
N GLU A 8 20.62 2.85 -2.84
CA GLU A 8 21.35 1.79 -3.54
C GLU A 8 22.75 2.30 -3.91
N ALA A 9 23.73 1.39 -3.89
CA ALA A 9 25.11 1.68 -4.28
C ALA A 9 25.27 1.80 -5.82
N CYS A 10 24.36 2.50 -6.49
CA CYS A 10 24.51 2.87 -7.89
C CYS A 10 25.45 4.08 -8.03
N ALA A 11 26.24 4.14 -9.10
CA ALA A 11 27.06 5.30 -9.39
C ALA A 11 26.23 6.59 -9.58
N THR A 12 24.98 6.41 -9.99
CA THR A 12 23.95 7.45 -10.06
C THR A 12 22.75 7.01 -9.21
N ARG A 13 21.79 7.90 -8.97
CA ARG A 13 20.55 7.59 -8.28
C ARG A 13 19.81 6.42 -8.94
N ALA A 14 19.21 5.53 -8.14
CA ALA A 14 18.36 4.45 -8.65
C ALA A 14 17.17 4.99 -9.47
N GLU A 15 16.73 4.23 -10.46
CA GLU A 15 15.60 4.60 -11.32
C GLU A 15 14.27 4.60 -10.55
N VAL A 16 14.16 3.70 -9.60
CA VAL A 16 12.94 3.49 -8.80
C VAL A 16 13.15 3.97 -7.39
N LEU A 17 12.19 4.74 -6.88
CA LEU A 17 12.03 5.01 -5.45
C LEU A 17 10.96 4.08 -4.88
N LEU A 18 11.30 3.32 -3.86
CA LEU A 18 10.38 2.48 -3.09
C LEU A 18 10.09 3.16 -1.76
N VAL A 19 8.88 3.68 -1.61
CA VAL A 19 8.43 4.37 -0.39
C VAL A 19 7.74 3.36 0.52
N LEU A 20 8.27 3.18 1.73
CA LEU A 20 7.77 2.25 2.74
C LEU A 20 6.95 3.01 3.79
N LEU A 21 5.70 2.58 3.97
CA LEU A 21 4.72 3.18 4.87
C LEU A 21 4.37 2.19 5.99
N PRO A 22 4.79 2.45 7.24
CA PRO A 22 4.53 1.56 8.36
C PRO A 22 3.04 1.52 8.75
N GLY A 23 2.69 0.54 9.56
CA GLY A 23 1.37 0.45 10.18
C GLY A 23 1.16 1.47 11.31
N ALA A 24 -0.07 1.50 11.84
CA ALA A 24 -0.37 2.31 13.01
C ALA A 24 0.55 1.96 14.17
N HIS A 25 1.01 2.97 14.91
CA HIS A 25 1.93 2.83 16.05
C HIS A 25 3.30 2.24 15.73
N MET A 26 3.68 2.15 14.45
CA MET A 26 5.00 1.70 14.04
C MET A 26 5.86 2.88 13.61
N ALA A 27 7.10 2.90 14.08
CA ALA A 27 8.13 3.82 13.59
C ALA A 27 8.80 3.27 12.31
N PRO A 28 9.33 4.12 11.43
CA PRO A 28 10.03 3.67 10.21
C PRO A 28 11.20 2.73 10.50
N GLU A 29 11.89 2.91 11.63
CA GLU A 29 12.99 2.08 12.09
C GLU A 29 12.58 0.63 12.37
N GLU A 30 11.31 0.37 12.64
CA GLU A 30 10.80 -0.99 12.83
C GLU A 30 10.86 -1.78 11.54
N LEU A 31 10.59 -1.16 10.39
CA LEU A 31 10.75 -1.80 9.09
C LEU A 31 12.22 -2.22 8.83
N GLN A 32 13.19 -1.43 9.31
CA GLN A 32 14.61 -1.81 9.24
C GLN A 32 14.90 -2.99 10.18
N ARG A 33 14.48 -2.93 11.44
CA ARG A 33 14.68 -4.01 12.43
C ARG A 33 14.04 -5.33 11.99
N GLU A 34 12.87 -5.25 11.35
CA GLU A 34 12.14 -6.42 10.85
C GLU A 34 12.63 -6.93 9.50
N GLY A 35 13.71 -6.34 8.97
CA GLY A 35 14.44 -6.86 7.82
C GLY A 35 13.86 -6.48 6.46
N PHE A 36 12.96 -5.52 6.38
CA PHE A 36 12.36 -5.10 5.10
C PHE A 36 13.40 -4.48 4.17
N VAL A 37 14.24 -3.58 4.67
CA VAL A 37 15.35 -2.98 3.92
C VAL A 37 16.36 -4.04 3.50
N GLN A 38 16.79 -4.88 4.45
CA GLN A 38 17.76 -5.95 4.20
C GLN A 38 17.27 -6.97 3.17
N ALA A 39 15.94 -7.23 3.12
CA ALA A 39 15.38 -8.13 2.12
C ALA A 39 15.52 -7.59 0.70
N VAL A 40 15.40 -6.27 0.51
CA VAL A 40 15.65 -5.59 -0.77
C VAL A 40 17.13 -5.66 -1.14
N ARG A 41 18.02 -5.30 -0.20
CA ARG A 41 19.48 -5.27 -0.42
C ARG A 41 20.06 -6.64 -0.73
N ARG A 42 19.64 -7.70 -0.02
CA ARG A 42 20.08 -9.07 -0.29
C ARG A 42 19.73 -9.59 -1.68
N ARG A 43 18.72 -9.00 -2.34
CA ARG A 43 18.33 -9.33 -3.71
C ARG A 43 19.04 -8.48 -4.77
N GLY A 44 19.88 -7.54 -4.35
CA GLY A 44 20.58 -6.63 -5.28
C GLY A 44 19.60 -5.78 -6.10
N LEU A 45 18.42 -5.47 -5.55
CA LEU A 45 17.45 -4.64 -6.27
C LEU A 45 17.95 -3.20 -6.34
N ALA A 46 17.99 -2.66 -7.54
CA ALA A 46 18.48 -1.30 -7.83
C ALA A 46 17.37 -0.26 -7.57
N VAL A 47 17.03 -0.11 -6.31
CA VAL A 47 16.01 0.86 -5.85
C VAL A 47 16.56 1.69 -4.70
N ASP A 48 16.23 2.98 -4.66
CA ASP A 48 16.35 3.79 -3.45
C ASP A 48 15.11 3.58 -2.59
N MET A 49 15.28 3.67 -1.27
CA MET A 49 14.16 3.51 -0.35
C MET A 49 13.97 4.77 0.52
N ALA A 50 12.71 5.10 0.78
CA ALA A 50 12.27 6.13 1.70
C ALA A 50 11.29 5.51 2.71
N LEU A 51 11.69 5.40 3.97
CA LEU A 51 10.85 4.92 5.06
C LEU A 51 10.21 6.13 5.73
N VAL A 52 8.90 6.22 5.67
CA VAL A 52 8.17 7.45 6.02
C VAL A 52 7.47 7.29 7.37
N ASP A 53 7.66 8.27 8.25
CA ASP A 53 6.90 8.35 9.50
C ASP A 53 5.46 8.82 9.20
N SER A 54 4.57 7.86 8.92
CA SER A 54 3.15 8.09 8.61
C SER A 54 2.25 7.80 9.82
N HIS A 55 2.58 8.33 10.99
CA HIS A 55 1.90 8.03 12.24
C HIS A 55 0.43 8.50 12.30
N LEU A 56 -0.32 7.96 13.26
CA LEU A 56 -1.76 8.22 13.44
C LEU A 56 -2.14 9.70 13.61
N GLY A 57 -1.21 10.54 14.09
CA GLY A 57 -1.47 11.98 14.21
C GLY A 57 -1.94 12.60 12.91
N TYR A 58 -1.32 12.26 11.76
CA TYR A 58 -1.70 12.73 10.45
C TYR A 58 -3.07 12.19 9.96
N VAL A 59 -3.51 11.07 10.53
CA VAL A 59 -4.85 10.55 10.26
C VAL A 59 -5.90 11.33 11.04
N TYR A 60 -5.62 11.62 12.32
CA TYR A 60 -6.54 12.33 13.19
C TYR A 60 -6.75 13.79 12.80
N ASP A 61 -5.71 14.47 12.31
CA ASP A 61 -5.80 15.85 11.82
C ASP A 61 -6.19 15.96 10.34
N GLY A 62 -6.35 14.82 9.66
CA GLY A 62 -6.75 14.75 8.26
C GLY A 62 -5.64 15.10 7.25
N SER A 63 -4.41 15.35 7.70
CA SER A 63 -3.32 15.83 6.85
C SER A 63 -2.51 14.73 6.16
N LEU A 64 -2.77 13.45 6.44
CA LEU A 64 -1.96 12.31 5.98
C LEU A 64 -1.59 12.36 4.50
N PHE A 65 -2.58 12.53 3.62
CA PHE A 65 -2.35 12.46 2.18
C PHE A 65 -1.66 13.71 1.64
N GLU A 66 -2.01 14.88 2.20
CA GLU A 66 -1.37 16.14 1.84
C GLU A 66 0.09 16.16 2.27
N ARG A 67 0.38 15.76 3.50
CA ARG A 67 1.75 15.66 4.03
C ARG A 67 2.58 14.63 3.25
N LEU A 68 2.01 13.47 2.91
CA LEU A 68 2.68 12.48 2.07
C LEU A 68 3.02 13.06 0.70
N HIS A 69 2.13 13.86 0.13
CA HIS A 69 2.41 14.56 -1.13
C HIS A 69 3.52 15.61 -0.98
N GLN A 70 3.33 16.54 -0.06
CA GLN A 70 4.21 17.72 0.07
C GLN A 70 5.62 17.36 0.58
N ASP A 71 5.71 16.44 1.53
CA ASP A 71 6.97 16.15 2.21
C ASP A 71 7.77 15.01 1.54
N VAL A 72 7.12 14.14 0.75
CA VAL A 72 7.75 12.92 0.23
C VAL A 72 7.64 12.82 -1.29
N LEU A 73 6.43 12.75 -1.84
CA LEU A 73 6.25 12.35 -3.25
C LEU A 73 6.54 13.50 -4.23
N ALA A 74 6.09 14.73 -3.94
CA ALA A 74 6.40 15.88 -4.78
C ALA A 74 7.90 16.21 -4.77
N PRO A 75 8.61 16.25 -3.62
CA PRO A 75 10.05 16.37 -3.58
C PRO A 75 10.78 15.25 -4.33
N ALA A 76 10.35 14.00 -4.21
CA ALA A 76 10.92 12.89 -4.95
C ALA A 76 10.80 13.09 -6.47
N ARG A 77 9.64 13.50 -6.95
CA ARG A 77 9.43 13.84 -8.36
C ARG A 77 10.32 15.01 -8.80
N ALA A 78 10.41 16.07 -8.00
CA ALA A 78 11.27 17.22 -8.28
C ALA A 78 12.76 16.85 -8.35
N GLN A 79 13.19 15.89 -7.54
CA GLN A 79 14.52 15.32 -7.58
C GLN A 79 14.74 14.37 -8.76
N GLY A 80 13.68 14.01 -9.51
CA GLY A 80 13.75 13.29 -10.79
C GLY A 80 13.40 11.81 -10.75
N TRP A 81 12.91 11.25 -9.62
CA TRP A 81 12.36 9.88 -9.67
C TRP A 81 11.06 9.87 -10.48
N GLN A 82 11.10 9.19 -11.61
CA GLN A 82 9.93 9.01 -12.49
C GLN A 82 9.15 7.73 -12.17
N ARG A 83 9.81 6.75 -11.55
CA ARG A 83 9.21 5.48 -11.16
C ARG A 83 9.16 5.41 -9.63
N ILE A 84 7.96 5.51 -9.07
CA ILE A 84 7.74 5.47 -7.62
C ILE A 84 6.78 4.32 -7.30
N TRP A 85 7.20 3.47 -6.37
CA TRP A 85 6.36 2.42 -5.78
C TRP A 85 6.07 2.73 -4.33
N LEU A 86 4.83 2.50 -3.90
CA LEU A 86 4.46 2.57 -2.48
C LEU A 86 4.31 1.15 -1.92
N ALA A 87 4.92 0.88 -0.79
CA ALA A 87 4.70 -0.37 -0.06
C ALA A 87 4.21 -0.06 1.35
N GLY A 88 3.03 -0.54 1.73
CA GLY A 88 2.42 -0.17 3.00
C GLY A 88 1.82 -1.32 3.77
N ILE A 89 2.04 -1.32 5.09
CA ILE A 89 1.48 -2.29 6.04
C ILE A 89 0.28 -1.66 6.75
N SER A 90 -0.83 -2.37 6.84
CA SER A 90 -2.00 -1.97 7.62
C SER A 90 -2.44 -0.52 7.30
N LEU A 91 -2.29 0.43 8.22
CA LEU A 91 -2.54 1.85 7.98
C LEU A 91 -1.68 2.42 6.83
N GLY A 92 -0.42 1.98 6.71
CA GLY A 92 0.45 2.36 5.60
C GLY A 92 -0.09 1.89 4.25
N GLY A 93 -0.74 0.72 4.20
CA GLY A 93 -1.45 0.25 3.00
C GLY A 93 -2.63 1.14 2.63
N TYR A 94 -3.41 1.57 3.62
CA TYR A 94 -4.47 2.57 3.44
C TYR A 94 -3.91 3.89 2.92
N ALA A 95 -2.81 4.37 3.51
CA ALA A 95 -2.15 5.59 3.09
C ALA A 95 -1.68 5.52 1.63
N ALA A 96 -1.05 4.41 1.23
CA ALA A 96 -0.59 4.18 -0.14
C ALA A 96 -1.74 4.22 -1.16
N MET A 97 -2.81 3.47 -0.90
CA MET A 97 -3.99 3.42 -1.77
C MET A 97 -4.72 4.77 -1.81
N GLY A 98 -4.96 5.38 -0.64
CA GLY A 98 -5.63 6.67 -0.53
C GLY A 98 -4.85 7.81 -1.19
N TYR A 99 -3.52 7.76 -1.17
CA TYR A 99 -2.67 8.68 -1.90
C TYR A 99 -2.82 8.51 -3.42
N ALA A 100 -2.69 7.28 -3.92
CA ALA A 100 -2.81 7.00 -5.35
C ALA A 100 -4.19 7.33 -5.91
N MET A 101 -5.24 7.11 -5.14
CA MET A 101 -6.60 7.51 -5.48
C MET A 101 -6.73 9.03 -5.71
N ARG A 102 -6.06 9.83 -4.88
CA ARG A 102 -6.11 11.30 -4.94
C ARG A 102 -5.15 11.91 -5.95
N ASN A 103 -4.08 11.19 -6.29
CA ASN A 103 -2.98 11.68 -7.13
C ASN A 103 -2.72 10.71 -8.29
N PRO A 104 -3.64 10.63 -9.27
CA PRO A 104 -3.47 9.73 -10.42
C PRO A 104 -2.16 10.01 -11.17
N GLY A 105 -1.48 8.94 -11.60
CA GLY A 105 -0.23 9.03 -12.33
C GLY A 105 1.03 9.32 -11.50
N MET A 106 0.89 9.57 -10.20
CA MET A 106 2.04 9.87 -9.34
C MET A 106 2.84 8.63 -8.95
N VAL A 107 2.24 7.45 -8.96
CA VAL A 107 2.92 6.20 -8.60
C VAL A 107 2.70 5.12 -9.66
N GLU A 108 3.71 4.30 -9.89
CA GLU A 108 3.70 3.21 -10.84
C GLU A 108 2.97 1.98 -10.27
N GLY A 109 3.17 1.72 -8.97
CA GLY A 109 2.57 0.59 -8.32
C GLY A 109 2.47 0.72 -6.80
N ILE A 110 1.66 -0.15 -6.23
CA ILE A 110 1.37 -0.21 -4.81
C ILE A 110 1.43 -1.67 -4.38
N PHE A 111 2.19 -1.94 -3.33
CA PHE A 111 2.14 -3.20 -2.62
C PHE A 111 1.58 -2.99 -1.22
N THR A 112 0.46 -3.66 -0.92
CA THR A 112 -0.17 -3.58 0.40
C THR A 112 -0.04 -4.90 1.15
N ILE A 113 0.36 -4.82 2.42
CA ILE A 113 0.38 -5.95 3.34
C ILE A 113 -0.67 -5.70 4.42
N ALA A 114 -1.66 -6.57 4.49
CA ALA A 114 -2.74 -6.52 5.48
C ALA A 114 -3.36 -5.11 5.64
N PRO A 115 -3.75 -4.43 4.54
CA PRO A 115 -4.13 -3.02 4.58
C PRO A 115 -5.37 -2.78 5.43
N TYR A 116 -5.41 -1.63 6.12
CA TYR A 116 -6.65 -1.12 6.67
C TYR A 116 -7.59 -0.74 5.52
N LEU A 117 -8.82 -1.20 5.56
CA LEU A 117 -9.81 -1.05 4.49
C LEU A 117 -11.03 -0.21 4.91
N GLY A 118 -10.84 0.60 5.93
CA GLY A 118 -11.90 1.44 6.47
C GLY A 118 -12.55 0.86 7.73
N ARG A 119 -13.50 1.60 8.24
CA ARG A 119 -14.21 1.27 9.49
C ARG A 119 -14.97 -0.04 9.37
N GLN A 120 -14.96 -0.82 10.45
CA GLN A 120 -15.63 -2.13 10.52
C GLN A 120 -17.09 -2.13 10.04
N PRO A 121 -17.95 -1.13 10.37
CA PRO A 121 -19.32 -1.14 9.88
C PRO A 121 -19.42 -1.12 8.34
N LEU A 122 -18.53 -0.41 7.65
CA LEU A 122 -18.50 -0.38 6.18
C LEU A 122 -18.08 -1.74 5.60
N VAL A 123 -17.01 -2.33 6.16
CA VAL A 123 -16.53 -3.65 5.72
C VAL A 123 -17.61 -4.72 5.95
N GLN A 124 -18.33 -4.67 7.07
CA GLN A 124 -19.44 -5.57 7.37
C GLN A 124 -20.64 -5.36 6.43
N GLU A 125 -20.95 -4.13 6.05
CA GLU A 125 -21.99 -3.80 5.05
C GLU A 125 -21.64 -4.45 3.70
N ILE A 126 -20.39 -4.30 3.24
CA ILE A 126 -19.92 -4.92 2.00
C ILE A 126 -20.01 -6.45 2.08
N ALA A 127 -19.53 -7.03 3.17
CA ALA A 127 -19.59 -8.47 3.40
C ALA A 127 -21.03 -9.00 3.36
N SER A 128 -21.95 -8.29 4.02
CA SER A 128 -23.39 -8.63 4.03
C SER A 128 -24.01 -8.56 2.63
N ALA A 129 -23.65 -7.54 1.85
CA ALA A 129 -24.10 -7.42 0.47
C ALA A 129 -23.60 -8.59 -0.38
N ARG A 130 -22.34 -9.00 -0.19
CA ARG A 130 -21.76 -10.16 -0.88
C ARG A 130 -22.42 -11.48 -0.47
N ALA A 131 -22.69 -11.67 0.81
CA ALA A 131 -23.42 -12.84 1.32
C ALA A 131 -24.86 -12.95 0.74
N GLN A 132 -25.49 -11.83 0.43
CA GLN A 132 -26.78 -11.74 -0.25
C GLN A 132 -26.69 -11.92 -1.79
N GLY A 133 -25.53 -12.28 -2.33
CA GLY A 133 -25.30 -12.50 -3.76
C GLY A 133 -25.09 -11.23 -4.59
N ARG A 134 -25.07 -10.04 -3.99
CA ARG A 134 -24.77 -8.80 -4.72
C ARG A 134 -23.28 -8.71 -5.09
N SER A 135 -22.97 -8.28 -6.30
CA SER A 135 -21.58 -7.98 -6.68
C SER A 135 -21.09 -6.70 -5.97
N LEU A 136 -19.76 -6.48 -5.95
CA LEU A 136 -19.21 -5.22 -5.41
C LEU A 136 -19.71 -4.00 -6.20
N GLN A 137 -19.90 -4.12 -7.51
CA GLN A 137 -20.47 -3.06 -8.36
C GLN A 137 -21.94 -2.78 -7.98
N GLN A 138 -22.74 -3.83 -7.74
CA GLN A 138 -24.12 -3.68 -7.30
C GLN A 138 -24.22 -3.08 -5.88
N TRP A 139 -23.33 -3.49 -4.98
CA TRP A 139 -23.22 -2.83 -3.67
C TRP A 139 -22.91 -1.35 -3.84
N LEU A 140 -21.88 -1.00 -4.62
CA LEU A 140 -21.47 0.37 -4.82
C LEU A 140 -22.58 1.24 -5.43
N ALA A 141 -23.32 0.71 -6.41
CA ALA A 141 -24.43 1.43 -7.04
C ALA A 141 -25.58 1.75 -6.06
N GLY A 142 -25.78 0.90 -5.05
CA GLY A 142 -26.81 1.08 -4.02
C GLY A 142 -26.31 1.74 -2.73
N SER A 143 -25.00 1.99 -2.61
CA SER A 143 -24.41 2.58 -1.40
C SER A 143 -24.36 4.11 -1.49
N GLN A 144 -24.40 4.75 -0.32
CA GLN A 144 -24.22 6.20 -0.20
C GLN A 144 -23.07 6.48 0.77
N PRO A 145 -22.18 7.44 0.45
CA PRO A 145 -21.20 7.91 1.42
C PRO A 145 -21.93 8.56 2.60
N ARG A 146 -21.40 8.38 3.81
CA ARG A 146 -22.01 8.97 5.02
C ARG A 146 -21.95 10.48 5.06
N ASN A 147 -20.96 11.06 4.37
CA ASN A 147 -20.77 12.49 4.18
C ASN A 147 -19.84 12.72 2.99
N ASP A 148 -19.65 13.94 2.57
CA ASP A 148 -18.81 14.32 1.41
C ASP A 148 -17.32 14.01 1.60
N ILE A 149 -16.88 13.71 2.83
CA ILE A 149 -15.48 13.44 3.22
C ILE A 149 -15.27 11.94 3.59
N ASP A 150 -16.21 11.05 3.27
CA ASP A 150 -16.09 9.63 3.60
C ASP A 150 -14.99 8.95 2.77
N THR A 151 -13.76 9.08 3.26
CA THR A 151 -12.57 8.53 2.60
C THR A 151 -12.61 7.01 2.48
N ASP A 152 -13.20 6.31 3.45
CA ASP A 152 -13.31 4.85 3.44
C ASP A 152 -14.21 4.39 2.28
N HIS A 153 -15.38 5.04 2.12
CA HIS A 153 -16.28 4.75 1.02
C HIS A 153 -15.66 5.13 -0.35
N ALA A 154 -14.94 6.27 -0.41
CA ALA A 154 -14.22 6.68 -1.61
C ALA A 154 -13.12 5.69 -2.00
N LEU A 155 -12.40 5.12 -1.00
CA LEU A 155 -11.41 4.07 -1.25
C LEU A 155 -12.05 2.81 -1.85
N TRP A 156 -13.17 2.33 -1.31
CA TRP A 156 -13.88 1.18 -1.87
C TRP A 156 -14.43 1.46 -3.26
N ARG A 157 -14.93 2.67 -3.53
CA ARG A 157 -15.31 3.11 -4.87
C ARG A 157 -14.14 3.01 -5.83
N TRP A 158 -12.98 3.53 -5.44
CA TRP A 158 -11.77 3.48 -6.25
C TRP A 158 -11.30 2.03 -6.49
N LEU A 159 -11.34 1.16 -5.48
CA LEU A 159 -10.99 -0.25 -5.63
C LEU A 159 -11.90 -0.98 -6.64
N VAL A 160 -13.21 -0.72 -6.60
CA VAL A 160 -14.21 -1.37 -7.47
C VAL A 160 -14.19 -0.83 -8.90
N GLN A 161 -13.93 0.47 -9.07
CA GLN A 161 -13.96 1.17 -10.36
C GLN A 161 -12.58 1.52 -10.91
N ARG A 162 -11.52 0.99 -10.29
CA ARG A 162 -10.15 1.35 -10.64
C ARG A 162 -9.88 1.23 -12.15
N PRO A 163 -9.28 2.28 -12.78
CA PRO A 163 -8.95 2.25 -14.19
C PRO A 163 -7.90 1.15 -14.48
N GLN A 164 -7.97 0.56 -15.66
CA GLN A 164 -7.04 -0.51 -16.05
C GLN A 164 -5.60 -0.01 -16.22
N ASP A 165 -5.43 1.24 -16.59
CA ASP A 165 -4.17 1.97 -16.72
C ASP A 165 -3.67 2.62 -15.42
N GLY A 166 -4.39 2.40 -14.32
CA GLY A 166 -4.00 2.86 -12.99
C GLY A 166 -2.78 2.10 -12.45
N PRO A 167 -2.25 2.53 -11.27
CA PRO A 167 -1.06 1.91 -10.68
C PRO A 167 -1.26 0.40 -10.46
N ALA A 168 -0.21 -0.40 -10.65
CA ALA A 168 -0.25 -1.81 -10.35
C ALA A 168 -0.52 -1.99 -8.84
N LEU A 169 -1.65 -2.60 -8.47
CA LEU A 169 -2.01 -2.81 -7.06
C LEU A 169 -1.88 -4.29 -6.70
N HIS A 170 -1.05 -4.58 -5.70
CA HIS A 170 -0.83 -5.89 -5.14
C HIS A 170 -1.33 -5.95 -3.70
N LEU A 171 -1.99 -7.04 -3.35
CA LEU A 171 -2.50 -7.33 -2.02
C LEU A 171 -1.81 -8.55 -1.44
N ALA A 172 -1.36 -8.45 -0.20
CA ALA A 172 -0.87 -9.57 0.57
C ALA A 172 -1.45 -9.57 1.99
N TYR A 173 -1.79 -10.74 2.56
CA TYR A 173 -2.29 -10.82 3.93
C TYR A 173 -2.15 -12.21 4.55
N GLY A 174 -2.09 -12.27 5.87
CA GLY A 174 -2.16 -13.52 6.62
C GLY A 174 -3.58 -14.10 6.60
N VAL A 175 -3.73 -15.40 6.40
CA VAL A 175 -5.06 -16.03 6.33
C VAL A 175 -5.79 -16.02 7.68
N ASP A 176 -5.04 -15.94 8.79
CA ASP A 176 -5.58 -15.86 10.14
C ASP A 176 -5.64 -14.41 10.66
N ASP A 177 -5.41 -13.42 9.77
CA ASP A 177 -5.50 -12.01 10.12
C ASP A 177 -6.93 -11.67 10.57
N ARG A 178 -7.06 -10.94 11.69
CA ARG A 178 -8.36 -10.46 12.20
C ARG A 178 -9.17 -9.66 11.17
N PHE A 179 -8.52 -9.11 10.15
CA PHE A 179 -9.13 -8.37 9.03
C PHE A 179 -9.21 -9.17 7.74
N ALA A 180 -8.86 -10.47 7.75
CA ALA A 180 -8.81 -11.32 6.54
C ALA A 180 -10.10 -11.31 5.74
N ALA A 181 -11.27 -11.22 6.39
CA ALA A 181 -12.55 -11.12 5.69
C ALA A 181 -12.63 -9.86 4.79
N GLY A 182 -12.14 -8.73 5.26
CA GLY A 182 -12.04 -7.50 4.46
C GLY A 182 -11.01 -7.63 3.33
N HIS A 183 -9.85 -8.25 3.61
CA HIS A 183 -8.84 -8.50 2.58
C HIS A 183 -9.36 -9.43 1.48
N ALA A 184 -10.14 -10.46 1.82
CA ALA A 184 -10.79 -11.33 0.85
C ALA A 184 -11.84 -10.60 -0.02
N LEU A 185 -12.51 -9.58 0.51
CA LEU A 185 -13.36 -8.69 -0.29
C LEU A 185 -12.54 -7.83 -1.26
N MET A 186 -11.45 -7.23 -0.80
CA MET A 186 -10.54 -6.47 -1.65
C MET A 186 -9.92 -7.35 -2.75
N ALA A 187 -9.56 -8.59 -2.44
CA ALA A 187 -9.02 -9.55 -3.40
C ALA A 187 -9.93 -9.75 -4.62
N GLN A 188 -11.27 -9.63 -4.45
CA GLN A 188 -12.22 -9.75 -5.56
C GLN A 188 -12.14 -8.58 -6.57
N THR A 189 -11.44 -7.49 -6.23
CA THR A 189 -11.21 -6.36 -7.13
C THR A 189 -9.90 -6.47 -7.91
N LEU A 190 -9.13 -7.53 -7.69
CA LEU A 190 -7.78 -7.71 -8.22
C LEU A 190 -7.66 -9.00 -9.05
N PRO A 191 -6.78 -9.03 -10.07
CA PRO A 191 -6.36 -10.29 -10.68
C PRO A 191 -5.73 -11.21 -9.63
N ALA A 192 -6.02 -12.51 -9.70
CA ALA A 192 -5.50 -13.50 -8.74
C ALA A 192 -3.95 -13.47 -8.62
N ALA A 193 -3.25 -13.22 -9.72
CA ALA A 193 -1.79 -13.10 -9.73
C ALA A 193 -1.24 -11.91 -8.91
N ARG A 194 -2.09 -10.99 -8.48
CA ARG A 194 -1.73 -9.84 -7.64
C ARG A 194 -2.18 -10.00 -6.18
N VAL A 195 -2.62 -11.18 -5.80
CA VAL A 195 -3.05 -11.50 -4.44
C VAL A 195 -2.16 -12.61 -3.89
N SER A 196 -1.55 -12.38 -2.75
CA SER A 196 -0.70 -13.35 -2.04
C SER A 196 -1.19 -13.56 -0.62
N THR A 197 -1.16 -14.79 -0.14
CA THR A 197 -1.52 -15.11 1.24
C THR A 197 -0.44 -15.96 1.89
N ALA A 198 -0.35 -15.89 3.21
CA ALA A 198 0.52 -16.74 4.02
C ALA A 198 -0.21 -17.17 5.30
N PRO A 199 0.16 -18.29 5.93
CA PRO A 199 -0.28 -18.60 7.27
C PRO A 199 0.11 -17.51 8.27
N GLY A 200 -0.75 -17.22 9.25
CA GLY A 200 -0.49 -16.25 10.31
C GLY A 200 -1.44 -15.07 10.32
N GLY A 201 -1.31 -14.24 11.34
CA GLY A 201 -2.22 -13.14 11.68
C GLY A 201 -1.79 -11.77 11.19
N HIS A 202 -2.16 -10.75 11.99
CA HIS A 202 -1.81 -9.34 11.72
C HIS A 202 -0.51 -8.98 12.44
N ASP A 203 0.60 -9.61 12.04
CA ASP A 203 1.88 -9.57 12.71
C ASP A 203 3.08 -9.75 11.75
N TRP A 204 4.30 -9.60 12.27
CA TRP A 204 5.54 -9.59 11.48
C TRP A 204 5.84 -10.89 10.72
N PRO A 205 5.64 -12.12 11.26
CA PRO A 205 6.01 -13.34 10.54
C PRO A 205 5.37 -13.46 9.16
N PRO A 206 4.02 -13.39 8.98
CA PRO A 206 3.43 -13.43 7.66
C PRO A 206 3.83 -12.21 6.80
N TRP A 207 3.97 -11.01 7.39
CA TRP A 207 4.35 -9.82 6.63
C TRP A 207 5.73 -9.93 6.02
N ARG A 208 6.72 -10.47 6.77
CA ARG A 208 8.07 -10.73 6.23
C ARG A 208 8.06 -11.76 5.12
N THR A 209 7.29 -12.82 5.27
CA THR A 209 7.12 -13.85 4.23
C THR A 209 6.54 -13.25 2.95
N LEU A 210 5.45 -12.52 3.07
CA LEU A 210 4.75 -11.90 1.94
C LEU A 210 5.58 -10.81 1.26
N TRP A 211 6.35 -10.02 2.05
CA TRP A 211 7.30 -9.07 1.53
C TRP A 211 8.37 -9.74 0.67
N ALA A 212 9.00 -10.81 1.18
CA ALA A 212 9.99 -11.56 0.46
C ALA A 212 9.42 -12.13 -0.86
N GLN A 213 8.24 -12.74 -0.82
CA GLN A 213 7.56 -13.28 -2.00
C GLN A 213 7.30 -12.21 -3.06
N TRP A 214 6.85 -11.01 -2.65
CA TRP A 214 6.61 -9.92 -3.59
C TRP A 214 7.89 -9.42 -4.25
N LEU A 215 8.96 -9.26 -3.49
CA LEU A 215 10.27 -8.85 -4.03
C LEU A 215 10.80 -9.86 -5.08
N ASP A 216 10.43 -11.13 -4.96
CA ASP A 216 10.85 -12.19 -5.88
C ASP A 216 10.03 -12.23 -7.19
N GLN A 217 8.99 -11.39 -7.33
CA GLN A 217 8.17 -11.32 -8.55
C GLN A 217 8.85 -10.61 -9.74
N GLY A 218 10.03 -10.02 -9.56
CA GLY A 218 10.77 -9.37 -10.63
C GLY A 218 10.17 -8.04 -11.11
N LEU A 219 9.35 -7.38 -10.28
CA LEU A 219 8.71 -6.09 -10.61
C LEU A 219 9.67 -4.90 -10.47
N LEU A 220 10.69 -5.05 -9.65
CA LEU A 220 11.70 -4.03 -9.38
C LEU A 220 13.01 -4.34 -10.14
N PRO A 221 13.76 -3.31 -10.59
CA PRO A 221 14.98 -3.52 -11.34
C PRO A 221 16.09 -4.15 -10.48
N GLN A 222 16.88 -5.06 -11.09
CA GLN A 222 18.03 -5.72 -10.45
C GLN A 222 19.37 -5.06 -10.77
N ARG A 223 19.41 -4.08 -11.67
CA ARG A 223 20.64 -3.41 -12.10
C ARG A 223 20.43 -1.93 -12.24
N CYS A 224 21.43 -1.16 -11.83
CA CYS A 224 21.48 0.25 -12.13
C CYS A 224 21.53 0.46 -13.64
N ARG A 225 20.89 1.53 -14.13
CA ARG A 225 21.14 1.98 -15.51
C ARG A 225 22.58 2.48 -15.60
N THR A 226 23.31 2.02 -16.59
CA THR A 226 24.64 2.53 -16.96
C THR A 226 24.53 3.85 -17.68
#